data_f072782d43933db8ea9c56df9b84ca7f
#
_entry.id   f072782d43933db8ea9c56df9b84ca7f
#
_cell.length_a   1.000
_cell.length_b   1.000
_cell.length_c   1.000
_cell.angle_alpha   90.00
_cell.angle_beta   90.00
_cell.angle_gamma   90.00
#
_symmetry.space_group_name_H-M   'P 1'
#
loop_
_entity.id
_entity.type
_entity.pdbx_description
1 polymer ?
#
loop_
_entity_poly.entity_id
_entity_poly.type
_entity_poly.pdbx_seq_one_letter_code
_entity_poly.pdbx_strand_id
1 'polypeptide(L)'
;MFEFFIAAIVIGIAPGPDNLFVLAQSATHGARAGFCVILGLCTGIAVQTCLLVAGVSALIAASPTAFFVMQCLGAAYLLYLAYKSFQVRAGTVVKGGGPECHPEQSVAESKDLSGRKLYLRGIIMNMTNPKAVLFMLSFIPPAVKMERPLSPTLQMVILGGEFIVATFIVFGSIALLAGAVKKFMLNSPKANRNLNWFSGCVFVLLAVALFAL
;
A
#
# COMPACT_ATOMS: atom_id res chain seq x y z
N MET A 1 -0.62 -1.97 17.92
CA MET A 1 0.26 -2.85 17.13
C MET A 1 -0.55 -3.90 16.39
N PHE A 2 -1.23 -4.83 17.05
CA PHE A 2 -2.02 -5.85 16.33
C PHE A 2 -3.09 -5.27 15.39
N GLU A 3 -3.80 -4.24 15.82
CA GLU A 3 -4.80 -3.52 14.98
C GLU A 3 -4.15 -2.87 13.75
N PHE A 4 -2.98 -2.25 13.92
CA PHE A 4 -2.23 -1.69 12.81
C PHE A 4 -1.75 -2.75 11.83
N PHE A 5 -1.28 -3.90 12.33
CA PHE A 5 -0.86 -5.01 11.48
C PHE A 5 -2.02 -5.54 10.62
N ILE A 6 -3.22 -5.70 11.22
CA ILE A 6 -4.42 -6.08 10.46
C ILE A 6 -4.75 -5.03 9.41
N ALA A 7 -4.74 -3.74 9.76
CA ALA A 7 -4.98 -2.65 8.82
C ALA A 7 -3.96 -2.65 7.66
N ALA A 8 -2.69 -2.94 7.97
CA ALA A 8 -1.63 -3.08 6.96
C ALA A 8 -1.85 -4.26 5.99
N ILE A 9 -2.27 -5.42 6.51
CA ILE A 9 -2.65 -6.57 5.68
C ILE A 9 -3.82 -6.20 4.76
N VAL A 10 -4.86 -5.62 5.34
CA VAL A 10 -6.09 -5.29 4.63
C VAL A 10 -5.85 -4.26 3.53
N ILE A 11 -5.08 -3.20 3.80
CA ILE A 11 -4.72 -2.23 2.77
C ILE A 11 -3.78 -2.84 1.71
N GLY A 12 -2.93 -3.78 2.10
CA GLY A 12 -2.07 -4.54 1.19
C GLY A 12 -2.88 -5.36 0.18
N ILE A 13 -3.96 -6.01 0.62
CA ILE A 13 -4.86 -6.81 -0.25
C ILE A 13 -5.64 -5.91 -1.21
N ALA A 14 -5.98 -4.68 -0.81
CA ALA A 14 -6.72 -3.75 -1.64
C ALA A 14 -5.98 -3.50 -2.97
N PRO A 15 -6.63 -3.73 -4.14
CA PRO A 15 -5.99 -3.60 -5.43
C PRO A 15 -5.43 -2.19 -5.64
N GLY A 16 -4.20 -2.14 -6.10
CA GLY A 16 -3.48 -0.90 -6.38
C GLY A 16 -2.40 -1.12 -7.43
N PRO A 17 -1.69 -0.06 -7.84
CA PRO A 17 -0.64 -0.16 -8.86
C PRO A 17 0.45 -1.16 -8.45
N ASP A 18 0.83 -1.20 -7.18
CA ASP A 18 1.85 -2.12 -6.67
C ASP A 18 1.42 -3.58 -6.81
N ASN A 19 0.15 -3.91 -6.45
CA ASN A 19 -0.41 -5.25 -6.57
C ASN A 19 -0.40 -5.73 -8.03
N LEU A 20 -0.84 -4.86 -8.94
CA LEU A 20 -0.89 -5.16 -10.37
C LEU A 20 0.50 -5.34 -10.96
N PHE A 21 1.47 -4.51 -10.54
CA PHE A 21 2.83 -4.62 -11.04
C PHE A 21 3.54 -5.89 -10.54
N VAL A 22 3.44 -6.20 -9.24
CA VAL A 22 3.97 -7.46 -8.69
C VAL A 22 3.33 -8.66 -9.37
N LEU A 23 2.00 -8.66 -9.56
CA LEU A 23 1.27 -9.71 -10.24
C LEU A 23 1.74 -9.86 -11.70
N ALA A 24 1.87 -8.77 -12.44
CA ALA A 24 2.29 -8.77 -13.84
C ALA A 24 3.72 -9.31 -13.98
N GLN A 25 4.67 -8.82 -13.16
CA GLN A 25 6.04 -9.28 -13.18
C GLN A 25 6.17 -10.75 -12.80
N SER A 26 5.46 -11.19 -11.75
CA SER A 26 5.47 -12.58 -11.32
C SER A 26 4.84 -13.52 -12.34
N ALA A 27 3.75 -13.12 -12.98
CA ALA A 27 3.04 -13.91 -13.98
C ALA A 27 3.81 -14.03 -15.31
N THR A 28 4.67 -13.05 -15.63
CA THR A 28 5.40 -13.00 -16.91
C THR A 28 6.84 -13.55 -16.77
N HIS A 29 7.53 -13.23 -15.67
CA HIS A 29 8.96 -13.54 -15.48
C HIS A 29 9.20 -14.46 -14.28
N GLY A 30 8.12 -15.01 -13.69
CA GLY A 30 8.17 -15.90 -12.54
C GLY A 30 8.27 -15.19 -11.19
N ALA A 31 8.06 -15.94 -10.12
CA ALA A 31 8.00 -15.41 -8.76
C ALA A 31 9.26 -14.62 -8.35
N ARG A 32 10.45 -15.02 -8.84
CA ARG A 32 11.71 -14.32 -8.53
C ARG A 32 11.67 -12.83 -8.94
N ALA A 33 11.10 -12.52 -10.11
CA ALA A 33 10.95 -11.14 -10.58
C ALA A 33 10.01 -10.36 -9.66
N GLY A 34 8.90 -10.96 -9.23
CA GLY A 34 8.01 -10.37 -8.24
C GLY A 34 8.70 -10.10 -6.92
N PHE A 35 9.51 -11.03 -6.42
CA PHE A 35 10.25 -10.84 -5.17
C PHE A 35 11.28 -9.71 -5.26
N CYS A 36 11.91 -9.48 -6.41
CA CYS A 36 12.79 -8.31 -6.60
C CYS A 36 12.00 -7.00 -6.42
N VAL A 37 10.77 -6.92 -6.96
CA VAL A 37 9.90 -5.75 -6.77
C VAL A 37 9.50 -5.61 -5.30
N ILE A 38 9.09 -6.71 -4.65
CA ILE A 38 8.66 -6.72 -3.24
C ILE A 38 9.77 -6.22 -2.32
N LEU A 39 11.01 -6.67 -2.52
CA LEU A 39 12.15 -6.15 -1.76
C LEU A 39 12.34 -4.65 -1.97
N GLY A 40 12.11 -4.14 -3.18
CA GLY A 40 12.09 -2.71 -3.46
C GLY A 40 10.98 -1.98 -2.70
N LEU A 41 9.76 -2.52 -2.72
CA LEU A 41 8.63 -1.96 -1.95
C LEU A 41 8.95 -1.91 -0.44
N CYS A 42 9.49 -2.99 0.12
CA CYS A 42 9.89 -3.07 1.53
C CYS A 42 10.96 -2.03 1.88
N THR A 43 11.95 -1.83 1.00
CA THR A 43 12.97 -0.78 1.17
C THR A 43 12.33 0.61 1.11
N GLY A 44 11.38 0.84 0.20
CA GLY A 44 10.61 2.08 0.12
C GLY A 44 9.87 2.37 1.43
N ILE A 45 9.22 1.36 2.01
CA ILE A 45 8.55 1.48 3.33
C ILE A 45 9.55 1.82 4.43
N ALA A 46 10.72 1.19 4.45
CA ALA A 46 11.76 1.49 5.43
C ALA A 46 12.23 2.95 5.33
N VAL A 47 12.48 3.44 4.11
CA VAL A 47 12.84 4.84 3.87
C VAL A 47 11.72 5.79 4.32
N GLN A 48 10.47 5.50 3.96
CA GLN A 48 9.32 6.28 4.41
C GLN A 48 9.19 6.29 5.94
N THR A 49 9.43 5.15 6.60
CA THR A 49 9.42 5.06 8.07
C THR A 49 10.49 5.98 8.68
N CYS A 50 11.69 5.99 8.14
CA CYS A 50 12.75 6.89 8.60
C CYS A 50 12.38 8.38 8.42
N LEU A 51 11.82 8.72 7.25
CA LEU A 51 11.35 10.08 6.97
C LEU A 51 10.19 10.48 7.89
N LEU A 52 9.27 9.56 8.14
CA LEU A 52 8.14 9.77 9.05
C LEU A 52 8.61 10.00 10.48
N VAL A 53 9.53 9.17 10.98
CA VAL A 53 10.12 9.35 12.32
C VAL A 53 10.77 10.71 12.45
N ALA A 54 11.58 11.13 11.47
CA ALA A 54 12.22 12.43 11.49
C ALA A 54 11.20 13.60 11.39
N GLY A 55 10.21 13.47 10.50
CA GLY A 55 9.22 14.52 10.26
C GLY A 55 8.16 14.63 11.34
N VAL A 56 7.62 13.51 11.82
CA VAL A 56 6.54 13.49 12.82
C VAL A 56 7.04 13.95 14.19
N SER A 57 8.28 13.61 14.56
CA SER A 57 8.88 14.12 15.80
C SER A 57 8.93 15.66 15.80
N ALA A 58 9.25 16.27 14.67
CA ALA A 58 9.21 17.71 14.50
C ALA A 58 7.77 18.27 14.48
N LEU A 59 6.83 17.57 13.87
CA LEU A 59 5.43 18.01 13.74
C LEU A 59 4.67 17.95 15.07
N ILE A 60 4.85 16.89 15.87
CA ILE A 60 4.25 16.74 17.20
C ILE A 60 4.79 17.87 18.12
N ALA A 61 6.06 18.22 18.00
CA ALA A 61 6.65 19.31 18.75
C ALA A 61 6.11 20.70 18.32
N ALA A 62 5.65 20.82 17.06
CA ALA A 62 5.28 22.11 16.49
C ALA A 62 3.80 22.48 16.71
N SER A 63 2.83 21.56 16.52
CA SER A 63 1.40 21.90 16.62
C SER A 63 0.46 20.69 16.60
N PRO A 64 -0.42 20.51 17.61
CA PRO A 64 -1.49 19.51 17.61
C PRO A 64 -2.48 19.72 16.44
N THR A 65 -2.70 20.98 16.03
CA THR A 65 -3.59 21.29 14.91
C THR A 65 -3.06 20.78 13.58
N ALA A 66 -1.74 20.86 13.34
CA ALA A 66 -1.14 20.33 12.12
C ALA A 66 -1.30 18.81 12.04
N PHE A 67 -1.21 18.12 13.16
CA PHE A 67 -1.45 16.67 13.25
C PHE A 67 -2.90 16.32 12.90
N PHE A 68 -3.88 17.03 13.45
CA PHE A 68 -5.29 16.84 13.13
C PHE A 68 -5.60 17.10 11.65
N VAL A 69 -5.03 18.15 11.07
CA VAL A 69 -5.18 18.44 9.62
C VAL A 69 -4.61 17.28 8.78
N MET A 70 -3.48 16.74 9.16
CA MET A 70 -2.88 15.57 8.46
C MET A 70 -3.79 14.33 8.53
N GLN A 71 -4.41 14.06 9.69
CA GLN A 71 -5.40 12.98 9.82
C GLN A 71 -6.62 13.21 8.91
N CYS A 72 -7.15 14.43 8.88
CA CYS A 72 -8.28 14.79 8.02
C CYS A 72 -7.95 14.57 6.53
N LEU A 73 -6.76 14.99 6.09
CA LEU A 73 -6.30 14.77 4.71
C LEU A 73 -6.17 13.29 4.37
N GLY A 74 -5.62 12.49 5.30
CA GLY A 74 -5.52 11.05 5.14
C GLY A 74 -6.88 10.37 5.04
N ALA A 75 -7.82 10.73 5.92
CA ALA A 75 -9.19 10.21 5.88
C ALA A 75 -9.92 10.61 4.60
N ALA A 76 -9.82 11.85 4.17
CA ALA A 76 -10.41 12.34 2.92
C ALA A 76 -9.87 11.55 1.72
N TYR A 77 -8.57 11.26 1.69
CA TYR A 77 -7.98 10.47 0.63
C TYR A 77 -8.45 9.01 0.67
N LEU A 78 -8.56 8.38 1.85
CA LEU A 78 -9.11 7.02 1.97
C LEU A 78 -10.56 6.97 1.47
N LEU A 79 -11.39 7.96 1.78
CA LEU A 79 -12.75 8.08 1.26
C LEU A 79 -12.77 8.27 -0.26
N TYR A 80 -11.84 9.04 -0.80
CA TYR A 80 -11.67 9.16 -2.26
C TYR A 80 -11.28 7.82 -2.91
N LEU A 81 -10.39 7.04 -2.31
CA LEU A 81 -10.06 5.70 -2.78
C LEU A 81 -11.26 4.74 -2.68
N ALA A 82 -12.04 4.83 -1.60
CA ALA A 82 -13.29 4.09 -1.44
C ALA A 82 -14.28 4.40 -2.57
N TYR A 83 -14.52 5.68 -2.81
CA TYR A 83 -15.38 6.13 -3.90
C TYR A 83 -14.93 5.59 -5.26
N LYS A 84 -13.64 5.71 -5.59
CA LYS A 84 -13.09 5.13 -6.83
C LYS A 84 -13.28 3.61 -6.89
N SER A 85 -13.08 2.91 -5.79
CA SER A 85 -13.24 1.45 -5.72
C SER A 85 -14.67 1.01 -5.99
N PHE A 86 -15.68 1.78 -5.54
CA PHE A 86 -17.09 1.51 -5.81
C PHE A 86 -17.51 1.83 -7.25
N GLN A 87 -16.80 2.72 -7.94
CA GLN A 87 -17.10 3.07 -9.34
C GLN A 87 -16.61 2.04 -10.35
N VAL A 88 -15.78 1.08 -9.98
CA VAL A 88 -15.26 0.08 -10.90
C VAL A 88 -16.41 -0.83 -11.37
N ARG A 89 -16.79 -0.70 -12.63
CA ARG A 89 -17.80 -1.55 -13.27
C ARG A 89 -17.23 -2.93 -13.61
N ALA A 90 -18.09 -3.94 -13.60
CA ALA A 90 -17.73 -5.29 -14.06
C ALA A 90 -17.26 -5.23 -15.53
N GLY A 91 -16.01 -5.63 -15.78
CA GLY A 91 -15.42 -5.61 -17.13
C GLY A 91 -14.37 -4.53 -17.36
N THR A 92 -14.22 -3.55 -16.46
CA THR A 92 -13.11 -2.60 -16.54
C THR A 92 -11.90 -3.24 -15.86
N VAL A 93 -10.89 -3.60 -16.63
CA VAL A 93 -9.55 -3.88 -16.09
C VAL A 93 -9.16 -2.63 -15.30
N VAL A 94 -8.80 -2.78 -14.02
CA VAL A 94 -8.43 -1.67 -13.14
C VAL A 94 -7.29 -0.89 -13.80
N LYS A 95 -7.62 0.19 -14.49
CA LYS A 95 -6.64 1.22 -14.81
C LYS A 95 -6.29 1.85 -13.47
N GLY A 96 -5.09 1.54 -12.97
CA GLY A 96 -4.61 2.01 -11.68
C GLY A 96 -4.92 3.49 -11.52
N GLY A 97 -5.66 3.84 -10.47
CA GLY A 97 -6.03 5.21 -10.15
C GLY A 97 -4.85 5.98 -9.57
N GLY A 98 -3.98 6.43 -10.44
CA GLY A 98 -2.97 7.45 -10.20
C GLY A 98 -2.91 8.35 -11.43
N PRO A 99 -2.40 9.59 -11.35
CA PRO A 99 -2.24 10.43 -12.51
C PRO A 99 -1.36 9.71 -13.53
N GLU A 100 -1.98 9.33 -14.67
CA GLU A 100 -1.36 8.88 -15.92
C GLU A 100 -0.22 7.84 -15.83
N CYS A 101 -0.50 6.66 -15.27
CA CYS A 101 0.32 5.49 -15.56
C CYS A 101 -0.36 4.70 -16.69
N HIS A 102 0.06 4.89 -17.93
CA HIS A 102 -0.43 4.12 -19.08
C HIS A 102 -0.13 2.63 -18.86
N PRO A 103 -1.14 1.73 -18.75
CA PRO A 103 -0.91 0.31 -18.54
C PRO A 103 -0.17 -0.36 -19.71
N GLU A 104 -0.26 0.21 -20.90
CA GLU A 104 0.47 -0.28 -22.08
C GLU A 104 1.98 -0.05 -22.01
N GLN A 105 2.44 1.05 -21.38
CA GLN A 105 3.88 1.29 -21.19
C GLN A 105 4.49 0.34 -20.14
N SER A 106 3.75 -0.02 -19.10
CA SER A 106 4.27 -0.94 -18.06
C SER A 106 4.43 -2.39 -18.55
N VAL A 107 3.65 -2.82 -19.55
CA VAL A 107 3.71 -4.18 -20.11
C VAL A 107 4.72 -4.27 -21.26
N ALA A 108 4.86 -3.21 -22.08
CA ALA A 108 5.80 -3.19 -23.21
C ALA A 108 7.28 -3.05 -22.75
N GLU A 109 7.51 -2.37 -21.62
CA GLU A 109 8.86 -2.13 -21.07
C GLU A 109 9.41 -3.30 -20.24
N SER A 110 8.58 -4.35 -20.05
CA SER A 110 8.91 -5.50 -19.19
C SER A 110 9.84 -6.54 -19.83
N LYS A 111 10.26 -6.35 -21.09
CA LYS A 111 10.92 -7.40 -21.87
C LYS A 111 12.34 -7.75 -21.43
N ASP A 112 13.04 -6.93 -20.60
CA ASP A 112 14.41 -7.26 -20.14
C ASP A 112 14.83 -6.47 -18.89
N LEU A 113 14.01 -6.47 -17.82
CA LEU A 113 14.40 -5.80 -16.59
C LEU A 113 15.24 -6.73 -15.71
N SER A 114 16.54 -6.42 -15.58
CA SER A 114 17.39 -7.10 -14.58
C SER A 114 16.79 -6.93 -13.17
N GLY A 115 17.04 -7.90 -12.27
CA GLY A 115 16.51 -7.86 -10.90
C GLY A 115 16.79 -6.54 -10.18
N ARG A 116 17.93 -5.90 -10.46
CA ARG A 116 18.27 -4.57 -9.92
C ARG A 116 17.31 -3.47 -10.40
N LYS A 117 16.92 -3.47 -11.67
CA LYS A 117 15.96 -2.49 -12.21
C LYS A 117 14.57 -2.71 -11.59
N LEU A 118 14.14 -3.97 -11.42
CA LEU A 118 12.88 -4.31 -10.76
C LEU A 118 12.86 -3.86 -9.30
N TYR A 119 13.95 -4.06 -8.58
CA TYR A 119 14.12 -3.59 -7.21
C TYR A 119 14.01 -2.07 -7.10
N LEU A 120 14.76 -1.32 -7.90
CA LEU A 120 14.70 0.15 -7.92
C LEU A 120 13.31 0.65 -8.29
N ARG A 121 12.64 0.00 -9.25
CA ARG A 121 11.26 0.33 -9.61
C ARG A 121 10.30 0.10 -8.45
N GLY A 122 10.49 -0.97 -7.67
CA GLY A 122 9.74 -1.22 -6.44
C GLY A 122 9.89 -0.08 -5.42
N ILE A 123 11.12 0.41 -5.20
CA ILE A 123 11.37 1.56 -4.31
C ILE A 123 10.61 2.79 -4.81
N ILE A 124 10.79 3.16 -6.08
CA ILE A 124 10.17 4.35 -6.66
C ILE A 124 8.65 4.24 -6.59
N MET A 125 8.08 3.09 -6.96
CA MET A 125 6.64 2.86 -6.91
C MET A 125 6.08 3.04 -5.50
N ASN A 126 6.72 2.46 -4.49
CA ASN A 126 6.27 2.62 -3.11
C ASN A 126 6.35 4.09 -2.66
N MET A 127 7.47 4.76 -2.93
CA MET A 127 7.69 6.18 -2.56
C MET A 127 6.70 7.14 -3.24
N THR A 128 6.27 6.80 -4.44
CA THR A 128 5.29 7.61 -5.21
C THR A 128 3.85 7.13 -5.07
N ASN A 129 3.62 5.98 -4.42
CA ASN A 129 2.28 5.46 -4.23
C ASN A 129 1.55 6.22 -3.11
N PRO A 130 0.57 7.08 -3.44
CA PRO A 130 -0.11 7.87 -2.43
C PRO A 130 -0.88 7.01 -1.43
N LYS A 131 -1.31 5.80 -1.83
CA LYS A 131 -1.99 4.85 -0.92
C LYS A 131 -1.09 4.46 0.25
N ALA A 132 0.17 4.08 -0.02
CA ALA A 132 1.12 3.66 1.01
C ALA A 132 1.58 4.85 1.86
N VAL A 133 1.93 5.97 1.21
CA VAL A 133 2.41 7.19 1.88
C VAL A 133 1.36 7.72 2.85
N LEU A 134 0.13 7.93 2.38
CA LEU A 134 -0.94 8.49 3.21
C LEU A 134 -1.42 7.52 4.28
N PHE A 135 -1.41 6.21 4.01
CA PHE A 135 -1.67 5.22 5.05
C PHE A 135 -0.64 5.33 6.19
N MET A 136 0.65 5.36 5.88
CA MET A 136 1.69 5.49 6.89
C MET A 136 1.58 6.79 7.68
N LEU A 137 1.41 7.92 6.98
CA LEU A 137 1.25 9.24 7.61
C LEU A 137 0.02 9.32 8.51
N SER A 138 -1.07 8.68 8.12
CA SER A 138 -2.35 8.76 8.84
C SER A 138 -2.46 7.77 9.99
N PHE A 139 -1.87 6.57 9.87
CA PHE A 139 -2.07 5.49 10.82
C PHE A 139 -0.92 5.28 11.81
N ILE A 140 0.34 5.53 11.41
CA ILE A 140 1.46 5.29 12.32
C ILE A 140 1.45 6.27 13.50
N PRO A 141 1.33 7.60 13.31
CA PRO A 141 1.38 8.53 14.42
C PRO A 141 0.27 8.33 15.46
N PRO A 142 -1.02 8.15 15.10
CA PRO A 142 -2.07 7.89 16.10
C PRO A 142 -1.93 6.56 16.84
N ALA A 143 -1.29 5.56 16.22
CA ALA A 143 -1.05 4.26 16.84
C ALA A 143 0.06 4.29 17.92
N VAL A 144 0.81 5.38 18.00
CA VAL A 144 1.81 5.61 19.06
C VAL A 144 1.11 5.99 20.36
N LYS A 145 1.32 5.19 21.41
CA LYS A 145 0.74 5.43 22.75
C LYS A 145 1.81 5.88 23.71
N MET A 146 1.64 7.07 24.29
CA MET A 146 2.61 7.66 25.24
C MET A 146 2.69 6.89 26.57
N GLU A 147 1.66 6.11 26.90
CA GLU A 147 1.59 5.28 28.12
C GLU A 147 2.47 4.03 28.05
N ARG A 148 2.99 3.69 26.88
CA ARG A 148 3.85 2.50 26.71
C ARG A 148 5.28 2.79 27.17
N PRO A 149 5.99 1.76 27.71
CA PRO A 149 7.38 1.93 28.16
C PRO A 149 8.39 2.15 27.03
N LEU A 150 7.93 2.11 25.76
CA LEU A 150 8.75 2.30 24.56
C LEU A 150 8.71 3.76 24.11
N SER A 151 9.84 4.31 23.69
CA SER A 151 9.87 5.65 23.12
C SER A 151 8.96 5.76 21.88
N PRO A 152 8.34 6.93 21.63
CA PRO A 152 7.50 7.15 20.43
C PRO A 152 8.22 6.79 19.14
N THR A 153 9.48 7.16 19.01
CA THR A 153 10.34 6.82 17.86
C THR A 153 10.44 5.31 17.64
N LEU A 154 10.70 4.56 18.71
CA LEU A 154 10.83 3.11 18.62
C LEU A 154 9.49 2.46 18.25
N GLN A 155 8.38 2.97 18.79
CA GLN A 155 7.03 2.50 18.41
C GLN A 155 6.77 2.71 16.92
N MET A 156 7.12 3.87 16.35
CA MET A 156 6.97 4.15 14.91
C MET A 156 7.82 3.20 14.05
N VAL A 157 9.06 2.93 14.46
CA VAL A 157 9.94 1.98 13.77
C VAL A 157 9.36 0.57 13.78
N ILE A 158 8.79 0.12 14.91
CA ILE A 158 8.15 -1.19 15.03
C ILE A 158 6.92 -1.25 14.12
N LEU A 159 6.07 -0.21 14.09
CA LEU A 159 4.90 -0.15 13.22
C LEU A 159 5.31 -0.16 11.73
N GLY A 160 6.37 0.55 11.36
CA GLY A 160 6.96 0.45 10.02
C GLY A 160 7.44 -0.96 9.69
N GLY A 161 8.07 -1.65 10.64
CA GLY A 161 8.46 -3.05 10.53
C GLY A 161 7.24 -3.98 10.34
N GLU A 162 6.15 -3.77 11.11
CA GLU A 162 4.90 -4.50 10.92
C GLU A 162 4.35 -4.31 9.50
N PHE A 163 4.43 -3.09 8.96
CA PHE A 163 3.99 -2.81 7.59
C PHE A 163 4.86 -3.52 6.54
N ILE A 164 6.18 -3.59 6.76
CA ILE A 164 7.09 -4.37 5.90
C ILE A 164 6.71 -5.85 5.91
N VAL A 165 6.48 -6.43 7.08
CA VAL A 165 6.09 -7.85 7.22
C VAL A 165 4.74 -8.11 6.54
N ALA A 166 3.74 -7.25 6.78
CA ALA A 166 2.44 -7.35 6.14
C ALA A 166 2.55 -7.27 4.62
N THR A 167 3.35 -6.31 4.11
CA THR A 167 3.63 -6.16 2.67
C THR A 167 4.27 -7.42 2.11
N PHE A 168 5.29 -7.96 2.77
CA PHE A 168 5.98 -9.15 2.32
C PHE A 168 5.05 -10.37 2.26
N ILE A 169 4.18 -10.55 3.26
CA ILE A 169 3.19 -11.64 3.30
C ILE A 169 2.19 -11.51 2.15
N VAL A 170 1.55 -10.34 2.01
CA VAL A 170 0.49 -10.12 1.02
C VAL A 170 1.05 -10.21 -0.40
N PHE A 171 2.08 -9.45 -0.70
CA PHE A 171 2.64 -9.40 -2.06
C PHE A 171 3.44 -10.68 -2.39
N GLY A 172 4.06 -11.31 -1.39
CA GLY A 172 4.68 -12.62 -1.54
C GLY A 172 3.66 -13.68 -1.94
N SER A 173 2.49 -13.68 -1.31
CA SER A 173 1.37 -14.55 -1.69
C SER A 173 0.91 -14.28 -3.13
N ILE A 174 0.78 -13.01 -3.52
CA ILE A 174 0.46 -12.62 -4.90
C ILE A 174 1.52 -13.13 -5.88
N ALA A 175 2.80 -12.97 -5.55
CA ALA A 175 3.91 -13.40 -6.41
C ALA A 175 3.95 -14.92 -6.60
N LEU A 176 3.75 -15.69 -5.53
CA LEU A 176 3.74 -17.14 -5.58
C LEU A 176 2.51 -17.69 -6.31
N LEU A 177 1.36 -17.08 -6.13
CA LEU A 177 0.08 -17.48 -6.71
C LEU A 177 -0.23 -16.76 -8.02
N ALA A 178 0.74 -16.08 -8.63
CA ALA A 178 0.52 -15.18 -9.76
C ALA A 178 -0.23 -15.82 -10.94
N GLY A 179 0.04 -17.08 -11.25
CA GLY A 179 -0.66 -17.84 -12.30
C GLY A 179 -2.14 -18.02 -11.98
N ALA A 180 -2.47 -18.42 -10.76
CA ALA A 180 -3.85 -18.62 -10.31
C ALA A 180 -4.60 -17.29 -10.18
N VAL A 181 -3.95 -16.27 -9.60
CA VAL A 181 -4.52 -14.93 -9.43
C VAL A 181 -4.81 -14.29 -10.77
N LYS A 182 -3.89 -14.38 -11.74
CA LYS A 182 -4.10 -13.89 -13.12
C LYS A 182 -5.30 -14.57 -13.77
N LYS A 183 -5.37 -15.91 -13.70
CA LYS A 183 -6.49 -16.69 -14.25
C LYS A 183 -7.82 -16.29 -13.61
N PHE A 184 -7.84 -16.13 -12.28
CA PHE A 184 -9.03 -15.71 -11.53
C PHE A 184 -9.50 -14.30 -11.92
N MET A 185 -8.57 -13.33 -12.02
CA MET A 185 -8.90 -11.95 -12.36
C MET A 185 -9.36 -11.79 -13.82
N LEU A 186 -8.74 -12.53 -14.77
CA LEU A 186 -9.11 -12.45 -16.18
C LEU A 186 -10.43 -13.15 -16.48
N ASN A 187 -10.73 -14.26 -15.80
CA ASN A 187 -11.88 -15.11 -16.11
C ASN A 187 -13.15 -14.74 -15.34
N SER A 188 -13.10 -13.82 -14.37
CA SER A 188 -14.27 -13.46 -13.57
C SER A 188 -14.41 -11.95 -13.36
N PRO A 189 -15.14 -11.26 -14.26
CA PRO A 189 -15.47 -9.84 -14.08
C PRO A 189 -16.20 -9.55 -12.76
N LYS A 190 -17.00 -10.52 -12.27
CA LYS A 190 -17.68 -10.43 -10.97
C LYS A 190 -16.69 -10.45 -9.80
N ALA A 191 -15.65 -11.30 -9.86
CA ALA A 191 -14.63 -11.36 -8.81
C ALA A 191 -13.84 -10.05 -8.71
N ASN A 192 -13.47 -9.46 -9.83
CA ASN A 192 -12.78 -8.16 -9.84
C ASN A 192 -13.66 -7.05 -9.23
N ARG A 193 -14.96 -7.02 -9.57
CA ARG A 193 -15.90 -6.07 -8.96
C ARG A 193 -16.02 -6.28 -7.45
N ASN A 194 -16.17 -7.52 -7.01
CA ASN A 194 -16.31 -7.84 -5.57
C ASN A 194 -15.05 -7.46 -4.80
N LEU A 195 -13.86 -7.68 -5.37
CA LEU A 195 -12.59 -7.28 -4.77
C LEU A 195 -12.47 -5.76 -4.62
N ASN A 196 -12.90 -5.01 -5.64
CA ASN A 196 -12.92 -3.54 -5.58
C ASN A 196 -13.96 -3.03 -4.56
N TRP A 197 -15.14 -3.64 -4.50
CA TRP A 197 -16.16 -3.31 -3.50
C TRP A 197 -15.66 -3.59 -2.08
N PHE A 198 -15.04 -4.74 -1.85
CA PHE A 198 -14.40 -5.08 -0.58
C PHE A 198 -13.34 -4.02 -0.21
N SER A 199 -12.48 -3.64 -1.16
CA SER A 199 -11.49 -2.59 -0.93
C SER A 199 -12.12 -1.24 -0.59
N GLY A 200 -13.22 -0.87 -1.26
CA GLY A 200 -13.97 0.34 -0.94
C GLY A 200 -14.51 0.34 0.49
N CYS A 201 -15.12 -0.76 0.93
CA CYS A 201 -15.59 -0.92 2.31
C CYS A 201 -14.44 -0.81 3.32
N VAL A 202 -13.31 -1.44 3.02
CA VAL A 202 -12.10 -1.36 3.83
C VAL A 202 -11.59 0.07 3.96
N PHE A 203 -11.51 0.81 2.86
CA PHE A 203 -11.06 2.20 2.90
C PHE A 203 -11.99 3.08 3.74
N VAL A 204 -13.31 2.86 3.68
CA VAL A 204 -14.28 3.55 4.56
C VAL A 204 -14.03 3.20 6.03
N LEU A 205 -13.88 1.90 6.34
CA LEU A 205 -13.60 1.46 7.72
C LEU A 205 -12.29 2.06 8.24
N LEU A 206 -11.23 2.10 7.43
CA LEU A 206 -9.96 2.69 7.81
C LEU A 206 -10.08 4.21 8.01
N ALA A 207 -10.87 4.92 7.18
CA ALA A 207 -11.10 6.34 7.36
C ALA A 207 -11.83 6.65 8.68
N VAL A 208 -12.79 5.81 9.08
CA VAL A 208 -13.48 5.93 10.37
C VAL A 208 -12.56 5.57 11.53
N ALA A 209 -11.80 4.47 11.42
CA ALA A 209 -10.88 4.02 12.44
C ALA A 209 -9.80 5.05 12.78
N LEU A 210 -9.42 5.89 11.82
CA LEU A 210 -8.44 6.95 12.00
C LEU A 210 -8.83 7.98 13.08
N PHE A 211 -10.14 8.19 13.31
CA PHE A 211 -10.65 9.08 14.35
C PHE A 211 -11.05 8.34 15.64
N ALA A 212 -11.00 7.01 15.63
CA ALA A 212 -11.29 6.18 16.80
C ALA A 212 -10.02 5.75 17.57
N LEU A 213 -8.84 5.92 16.96
CA LEU A 213 -7.51 5.64 17.54
C LEU A 213 -6.97 6.87 18.29
#